data_534870a6d019ef1d236a2752a73f8043
#
_entry.id   534870a6d019ef1d236a2752a73f8043
#
_cell.length_a   1.000
_cell.length_b   1.000
_cell.length_c   1.000
_cell.angle_alpha   90.00
_cell.angle_beta   90.00
_cell.angle_gamma   90.00
#
_symmetry.space_group_name_H-M   'P 1'
#
loop_
_entity.id
_entity.type
_entity.pdbx_description
1 polymer ?
#
loop_
_entity_poly.entity_id
_entity_poly.type
_entity_poly.pdbx_seq_one_letter_code
_entity_poly.pdbx_strand_id
1 'polypeptide(L)'
;IAGAALRHIPIGHDDQGTFSTESFMEQLHRAVKHSVPKPSAVVLNFPANPTSLVVDLAFYQEVVDFCRKHEIYVLSDIAYSEIYFDGNPPPSILQCKGAKDIAVEFYSLSKTYSMAGWRIGFATGNKKLINALTRIKSYLDYGAFTPVQVAATAALNGPQDCVEEFRNLYRERRDVFIEGALSAGWEIPSPAATMFAW
;
A
#
# COMPACT_ATOMS: atom_id res chain seq x y z
N ILE A 1 10.63 -0.46 18.06
CA ILE A 1 10.31 -1.65 18.85
C ILE A 1 11.14 -2.84 18.39
N ALA A 2 11.21 -3.12 17.09
CA ALA A 2 11.98 -4.25 16.55
C ALA A 2 13.50 -4.00 16.49
N GLY A 3 13.99 -2.80 16.76
CA GLY A 3 15.40 -2.44 16.63
C GLY A 3 15.92 -2.44 15.19
N ALA A 4 15.04 -2.42 14.21
CA ALA A 4 15.42 -2.38 12.80
C ALA A 4 15.99 -1.00 12.42
N ALA A 5 17.09 -0.99 11.66
CA ALA A 5 17.59 0.21 11.03
C ALA A 5 16.81 0.49 9.75
N LEU A 6 16.25 1.70 9.63
CA LEU A 6 15.53 2.13 8.43
C LEU A 6 16.49 2.80 7.45
N ARG A 7 16.37 2.43 6.19
CA ARG A 7 17.03 3.12 5.08
C ARG A 7 15.96 3.59 4.09
N HIS A 8 15.79 4.89 4.02
CA HIS A 8 14.85 5.48 3.09
C HIS A 8 15.36 5.38 1.65
N ILE A 9 14.45 5.05 0.74
CA ILE A 9 14.67 5.11 -0.69
C ILE A 9 13.94 6.39 -1.15
N PRO A 10 14.68 7.39 -1.67
CA PRO A 10 14.04 8.57 -2.21
C PRO A 10 13.08 8.19 -3.35
N ILE A 11 11.92 8.79 -3.35
CA ILE A 11 11.00 8.71 -4.49
C ILE A 11 11.55 9.66 -5.55
N GLY A 12 12.08 9.10 -6.63
CA GLY A 12 12.56 9.87 -7.77
C GLY A 12 11.41 10.43 -8.59
N HIS A 13 11.62 11.60 -9.15
CA HIS A 13 10.75 12.20 -10.14
C HIS A 13 11.52 12.37 -11.44
N ASP A 14 10.82 12.28 -12.55
CA ASP A 14 11.37 12.63 -13.86
C ASP A 14 11.48 14.16 -14.02
N ASP A 15 11.95 14.59 -15.19
CA ASP A 15 12.11 16.02 -15.52
C ASP A 15 10.78 16.80 -15.54
N GLN A 16 9.65 16.09 -15.53
CA GLN A 16 8.29 16.64 -15.49
C GLN A 16 7.69 16.63 -14.07
N GLY A 17 8.45 16.17 -13.06
CA GLY A 17 7.99 16.04 -11.68
C GLY A 17 7.10 14.82 -11.42
N THR A 18 7.00 13.88 -12.38
CA THR A 18 6.23 12.65 -12.24
C THR A 18 7.07 11.57 -11.57
N PHE A 19 6.44 10.68 -10.79
CA PHE A 19 7.12 9.55 -10.17
C PHE A 19 7.83 8.68 -11.21
N SER A 20 9.13 8.51 -11.04
CA SER A 20 9.97 7.67 -11.89
C SER A 20 10.21 6.31 -11.26
N THR A 21 9.63 5.26 -11.85
CA THR A 21 9.87 3.86 -11.44
C THR A 21 11.32 3.47 -11.66
N GLU A 22 11.95 3.95 -12.74
CA GLU A 22 13.34 3.70 -13.06
C GLU A 22 14.26 4.28 -11.97
N SER A 23 14.05 5.55 -11.60
CA SER A 23 14.81 6.20 -10.53
C SER A 23 14.61 5.47 -9.19
N PHE A 24 13.39 5.02 -8.89
CA PHE A 24 13.14 4.21 -7.69
C PHE A 24 13.98 2.92 -7.71
N MET A 25 13.99 2.19 -8.81
CA MET A 25 14.75 0.94 -8.94
C MET A 25 16.25 1.17 -8.83
N GLU A 26 16.79 2.24 -9.42
CA GLU A 26 18.20 2.63 -9.23
C GLU A 26 18.55 2.88 -7.76
N GLN A 27 17.68 3.61 -7.03
CA GLN A 27 17.89 3.89 -5.62
C GLN A 27 17.77 2.61 -4.78
N LEU A 28 16.85 1.71 -5.13
CA LEU A 28 16.72 0.40 -4.49
C LEU A 28 17.99 -0.44 -4.69
N HIS A 29 18.49 -0.52 -5.91
CA HIS A 29 19.77 -1.18 -6.22
C HIS A 29 20.93 -0.62 -5.41
N ARG A 30 21.05 0.70 -5.38
CA ARG A 30 22.07 1.41 -4.60
C ARG A 30 21.94 1.15 -3.10
N ALA A 31 20.70 1.19 -2.58
CA ALA A 31 20.44 0.93 -1.17
C ALA A 31 20.87 -0.48 -0.76
N VAL A 32 20.56 -1.50 -1.57
CA VAL A 32 20.93 -2.89 -1.30
C VAL A 32 22.46 -3.08 -1.41
N LYS A 33 23.08 -2.51 -2.45
CA LYS A 33 24.53 -2.63 -2.69
C LYS A 33 25.37 -2.02 -1.56
N HIS A 34 24.92 -0.92 -0.97
CA HIS A 34 25.70 -0.15 0.00
C HIS A 34 25.20 -0.30 1.46
N SER A 35 24.34 -1.26 1.74
CA SER A 35 23.90 -1.55 3.11
C SER A 35 24.68 -2.69 3.74
N VAL A 36 25.16 -2.45 4.95
CA VAL A 36 25.79 -3.47 5.80
C VAL A 36 25.16 -3.37 7.19
N PRO A 37 24.45 -4.39 7.65
CA PRO A 37 24.11 -5.63 6.93
C PRO A 37 23.17 -5.41 5.74
N LYS A 38 23.06 -6.41 4.86
CA LYS A 38 22.10 -6.41 3.75
C LYS A 38 20.67 -6.24 4.26
N PRO A 39 19.81 -5.44 3.61
CA PRO A 39 18.41 -5.28 4.00
C PRO A 39 17.65 -6.62 3.99
N SER A 40 16.84 -6.84 5.00
CA SER A 40 16.01 -8.05 5.11
C SER A 40 14.65 -7.89 4.42
N ALA A 41 14.17 -6.67 4.31
CA ALA A 41 12.86 -6.37 3.70
C ALA A 41 12.85 -4.98 3.05
N VAL A 42 11.98 -4.85 2.05
CA VAL A 42 11.55 -3.58 1.47
C VAL A 42 10.10 -3.35 1.88
N VAL A 43 9.77 -2.14 2.31
CA VAL A 43 8.40 -1.71 2.62
C VAL A 43 7.92 -0.81 1.49
N LEU A 44 6.77 -1.15 0.91
CA LEU A 44 6.09 -0.39 -0.12
C LEU A 44 4.73 0.08 0.41
N ASN A 45 4.32 1.28 0.05
CA ASN A 45 2.99 1.80 0.34
C ASN A 45 2.42 2.45 -0.92
N PHE A 46 1.60 1.68 -1.66
CA PHE A 46 0.92 2.14 -2.86
C PHE A 46 -0.50 1.54 -2.92
N PRO A 47 -1.54 2.36 -3.09
CA PRO A 47 -1.54 3.83 -3.19
C PRO A 47 -0.97 4.50 -1.94
N ALA A 48 -0.13 5.53 -2.15
CA ALA A 48 0.73 6.08 -1.12
C ALA A 48 0.04 7.10 -0.21
N ASN A 49 0.29 7.02 1.07
CA ASN A 49 -0.01 8.07 2.03
C ASN A 49 1.29 8.83 2.35
N PRO A 50 1.39 10.15 2.11
CA PRO A 50 0.32 11.07 1.73
C PRO A 50 0.29 11.45 0.23
N THR A 51 1.20 10.95 -0.59
CA THR A 51 1.47 11.44 -1.95
C THR A 51 0.43 11.03 -2.99
N SER A 52 -0.46 10.09 -2.66
CA SER A 52 -1.47 9.52 -3.57
C SER A 52 -0.91 8.81 -4.81
N LEU A 53 0.40 8.52 -4.80
CA LEU A 53 1.06 7.81 -5.89
C LEU A 53 0.50 6.40 -6.05
N VAL A 54 0.29 6.01 -7.29
CA VAL A 54 -0.12 4.66 -7.71
C VAL A 54 0.96 4.11 -8.62
N VAL A 55 1.17 2.82 -8.56
CA VAL A 55 2.10 2.09 -9.43
C VAL A 55 1.36 1.03 -10.23
N ASP A 56 1.96 0.59 -11.32
CA ASP A 56 1.41 -0.47 -12.16
C ASP A 56 1.97 -1.86 -11.80
N LEU A 57 1.45 -2.88 -12.45
CA LEU A 57 1.86 -4.26 -12.24
C LEU A 57 3.29 -4.52 -12.76
N ALA A 58 3.75 -3.78 -13.77
CA ALA A 58 5.10 -3.92 -14.33
C ALA A 58 6.15 -3.49 -13.32
N PHE A 59 5.94 -2.35 -12.64
CA PHE A 59 6.78 -1.91 -11.54
C PHE A 59 6.83 -2.94 -10.40
N TYR A 60 5.67 -3.47 -9.98
CA TYR A 60 5.66 -4.49 -8.94
C TYR A 60 6.41 -5.77 -9.36
N GLN A 61 6.29 -6.18 -10.64
CA GLN A 61 7.02 -7.36 -11.11
C GLN A 61 8.53 -7.13 -11.07
N GLU A 62 9.00 -5.95 -11.44
CA GLU A 62 10.42 -5.59 -11.39
C GLU A 62 10.96 -5.62 -9.94
N VAL A 63 10.21 -5.03 -9.00
CA VAL A 63 10.54 -5.09 -7.57
C VAL A 63 10.58 -6.53 -7.06
N VAL A 64 9.60 -7.36 -7.43
CA VAL A 64 9.54 -8.78 -7.02
C VAL A 64 10.74 -9.55 -7.56
N ASP A 65 11.08 -9.39 -8.83
CA ASP A 65 12.21 -10.08 -9.44
C ASP A 65 13.55 -9.68 -8.81
N PHE A 66 13.72 -8.38 -8.57
CA PHE A 66 14.88 -7.85 -7.84
C PHE A 66 14.96 -8.41 -6.42
N CYS A 67 13.87 -8.33 -5.65
CA CYS A 67 13.86 -8.78 -4.27
C CYS A 67 14.07 -10.30 -4.12
N ARG A 68 13.50 -11.10 -5.03
CA ARG A 68 13.76 -12.55 -5.10
C ARG A 68 15.23 -12.84 -5.36
N LYS A 69 15.84 -12.18 -6.35
CA LYS A 69 17.26 -12.33 -6.67
C LYS A 69 18.18 -12.02 -5.49
N HIS A 70 17.77 -11.05 -4.67
CA HIS A 70 18.57 -10.61 -3.53
C HIS A 70 18.11 -11.20 -2.19
N GLU A 71 17.17 -12.14 -2.18
CA GLU A 71 16.63 -12.77 -0.97
C GLU A 71 16.11 -11.75 0.05
N ILE A 72 15.37 -10.75 -0.44
CA ILE A 72 14.77 -9.67 0.35
C ILE A 72 13.26 -9.89 0.37
N TYR A 73 12.63 -9.78 1.53
CA TYR A 73 11.18 -9.81 1.64
C TYR A 73 10.55 -8.48 1.22
N VAL A 74 9.29 -8.53 0.79
CA VAL A 74 8.50 -7.33 0.47
C VAL A 74 7.29 -7.25 1.40
N LEU A 75 7.14 -6.11 2.04
CA LEU A 75 5.99 -5.76 2.88
C LEU A 75 5.22 -4.66 2.15
N SER A 76 4.05 -5.01 1.62
CA SER A 76 3.23 -4.11 0.81
C SER A 76 2.03 -3.63 1.62
N ASP A 77 1.98 -2.34 1.93
CA ASP A 77 0.83 -1.70 2.58
C ASP A 77 -0.13 -1.20 1.49
N ILE A 78 -1.31 -1.81 1.44
CA ILE A 78 -2.35 -1.50 0.46
C ILE A 78 -3.63 -0.95 1.12
N ALA A 79 -3.49 -0.20 2.22
CA ALA A 79 -4.63 0.30 2.99
C ALA A 79 -5.60 1.16 2.17
N TYR A 80 -5.17 1.72 1.04
CA TYR A 80 -5.97 2.59 0.17
C TYR A 80 -6.33 1.94 -1.17
N SER A 81 -6.14 0.64 -1.35
CA SER A 81 -6.37 -0.07 -2.63
C SER A 81 -7.80 0.09 -3.17
N GLU A 82 -8.79 0.29 -2.30
CA GLU A 82 -10.18 0.44 -2.71
C GLU A 82 -10.63 1.90 -2.91
N ILE A 83 -9.80 2.87 -2.53
CA ILE A 83 -10.06 4.29 -2.81
C ILE A 83 -9.24 4.69 -4.03
N TYR A 84 -9.77 4.41 -5.19
CA TYR A 84 -9.20 4.76 -6.48
C TYR A 84 -10.25 5.41 -7.38
N PHE A 85 -9.81 6.15 -8.39
CA PHE A 85 -10.68 6.95 -9.22
C PHE A 85 -10.51 6.60 -10.70
N ASP A 86 -11.45 7.06 -11.50
CA ASP A 86 -11.40 7.02 -12.96
C ASP A 86 -11.30 5.61 -13.55
N GLY A 87 -11.83 4.61 -12.82
CA GLY A 87 -11.92 3.22 -13.28
C GLY A 87 -10.61 2.43 -13.27
N ASN A 88 -9.56 2.95 -12.63
CA ASN A 88 -8.23 2.33 -12.62
C ASN A 88 -7.89 1.72 -11.24
N PRO A 89 -8.29 0.48 -10.94
CA PRO A 89 -7.97 -0.16 -9.67
C PRO A 89 -6.46 -0.41 -9.54
N PRO A 90 -5.84 -0.01 -8.40
CA PRO A 90 -4.45 -0.32 -8.13
C PRO A 90 -4.20 -1.83 -8.10
N PRO A 91 -3.09 -2.31 -8.67
CA PRO A 91 -2.79 -3.74 -8.64
C PRO A 91 -2.36 -4.22 -7.25
N SER A 92 -2.57 -5.50 -6.98
CA SER A 92 -1.94 -6.21 -5.87
C SER A 92 -0.58 -6.75 -6.31
N ILE A 93 0.45 -6.59 -5.46
CA ILE A 93 1.77 -7.20 -5.72
C ILE A 93 1.67 -8.74 -5.80
N LEU A 94 0.68 -9.34 -5.14
CA LEU A 94 0.47 -10.78 -5.17
C LEU A 94 -0.01 -11.32 -6.53
N GLN A 95 -0.36 -10.45 -7.48
CA GLN A 95 -0.61 -10.80 -8.89
C GLN A 95 0.70 -11.09 -9.65
N CYS A 96 1.84 -10.58 -9.14
CA CYS A 96 3.14 -10.79 -9.75
C CYS A 96 3.62 -12.23 -9.62
N LYS A 97 4.30 -12.72 -10.66
CA LYS A 97 4.89 -14.05 -10.65
C LYS A 97 5.99 -14.14 -9.58
N GLY A 98 5.84 -15.10 -8.67
CA GLY A 98 6.80 -15.34 -7.58
C GLY A 98 6.64 -14.42 -6.36
N ALA A 99 5.69 -13.49 -6.37
CA ALA A 99 5.46 -12.60 -5.21
C ALA A 99 5.11 -13.38 -3.94
N LYS A 100 4.31 -14.44 -4.04
CA LYS A 100 3.92 -15.26 -2.87
C LYS A 100 5.10 -15.97 -2.19
N ASP A 101 6.26 -16.04 -2.84
CA ASP A 101 7.47 -16.60 -2.23
C ASP A 101 8.14 -15.62 -1.26
N ILE A 102 7.93 -14.31 -1.41
CA ILE A 102 8.68 -13.28 -0.69
C ILE A 102 7.82 -12.13 -0.13
N ALA A 103 6.58 -11.97 -0.58
CA ALA A 103 5.78 -10.80 -0.26
C ALA A 103 4.61 -11.09 0.69
N VAL A 104 4.27 -10.09 1.50
CA VAL A 104 3.04 -10.01 2.28
C VAL A 104 2.38 -8.67 1.99
N GLU A 105 1.07 -8.68 1.75
CA GLU A 105 0.24 -7.49 1.70
C GLU A 105 -0.50 -7.29 3.01
N PHE A 106 -0.59 -6.03 3.43
CA PHE A 106 -1.35 -5.58 4.58
C PHE A 106 -2.54 -4.76 4.10
N TYR A 107 -3.74 -5.24 4.39
CA TYR A 107 -4.99 -4.61 4.03
C TYR A 107 -5.69 -4.05 5.26
N SER A 108 -6.35 -2.91 5.12
CA SER A 108 -7.08 -2.26 6.21
C SER A 108 -8.55 -2.08 5.86
N LEU A 109 -9.46 -2.49 6.75
CA LEU A 109 -10.88 -2.21 6.61
C LEU A 109 -11.22 -0.76 6.97
N SER A 110 -10.27 -0.04 7.58
CA SER A 110 -10.46 1.34 8.03
C SER A 110 -10.93 2.29 6.93
N LYS A 111 -10.41 2.11 5.71
CA LYS A 111 -10.68 3.01 4.58
C LYS A 111 -11.75 2.45 3.67
N THR A 112 -11.65 1.19 3.30
CA THR A 112 -12.59 0.49 2.43
C THR A 112 -14.03 0.51 2.95
N TYR A 113 -14.20 0.21 4.25
CA TYR A 113 -15.52 0.09 4.88
C TYR A 113 -15.82 1.20 5.89
N SER A 114 -15.04 2.29 5.89
CA SER A 114 -15.16 3.36 6.90
C SER A 114 -15.09 2.85 8.36
N MET A 115 -14.33 1.80 8.60
CA MET A 115 -14.19 1.09 9.88
C MET A 115 -12.94 1.53 10.65
N ALA A 116 -12.55 2.79 10.59
CA ALA A 116 -11.31 3.26 11.22
C ALA A 116 -11.29 3.05 12.74
N GLY A 117 -12.42 3.24 13.41
CA GLY A 117 -12.56 3.03 14.87
C GLY A 117 -12.50 1.57 15.30
N TRP A 118 -12.76 0.61 14.41
CA TRP A 118 -12.78 -0.81 14.70
C TRP A 118 -11.40 -1.45 14.82
N ARG A 119 -10.36 -0.77 14.35
CA ARG A 119 -8.94 -1.18 14.42
C ARG A 119 -8.70 -2.60 13.88
N ILE A 120 -9.19 -2.91 12.68
CA ILE A 120 -9.11 -4.23 12.05
C ILE A 120 -8.53 -4.14 10.63
N GLY A 121 -7.72 -5.12 10.31
CA GLY A 121 -7.12 -5.38 9.01
C GLY A 121 -6.65 -6.82 8.93
N PHE A 122 -6.11 -7.21 7.81
CA PHE A 122 -5.53 -8.54 7.63
C PHE A 122 -4.24 -8.48 6.81
N ALA A 123 -3.46 -9.55 6.90
CA ALA A 123 -2.27 -9.76 6.08
C ALA A 123 -2.43 -11.06 5.29
N THR A 124 -1.99 -11.04 4.03
CA THR A 124 -2.00 -12.21 3.15
C THR A 124 -0.72 -12.28 2.32
N GLY A 125 -0.31 -13.49 1.92
CA GLY A 125 0.89 -13.67 1.10
C GLY A 125 1.77 -14.81 1.57
N ASN A 126 3.08 -14.56 1.68
CA ASN A 126 4.09 -15.57 2.01
C ASN A 126 3.78 -16.30 3.33
N LYS A 127 3.65 -17.63 3.27
CA LYS A 127 3.29 -18.47 4.41
C LYS A 127 4.26 -18.34 5.60
N LYS A 128 5.57 -18.21 5.35
CA LYS A 128 6.56 -18.08 6.43
C LYS A 128 6.40 -16.78 7.19
N LEU A 129 6.17 -15.68 6.47
CA LEU A 129 5.95 -14.35 7.06
C LEU A 129 4.61 -14.30 7.82
N ILE A 130 3.55 -14.86 7.25
CA ILE A 130 2.24 -14.93 7.92
C ILE A 130 2.34 -15.75 9.20
N ASN A 131 3.01 -16.92 9.18
CA ASN A 131 3.23 -17.72 10.38
C ASN A 131 4.05 -16.98 11.44
N ALA A 132 5.09 -16.25 11.03
CA ALA A 132 5.90 -15.44 11.95
C ALA A 132 5.05 -14.32 12.58
N LEU A 133 4.23 -13.61 11.79
CA LEU A 133 3.30 -12.60 12.27
C LEU A 133 2.30 -13.19 13.26
N THR A 134 1.67 -14.30 12.93
CA THR A 134 0.72 -15.01 13.80
C THR A 134 1.36 -15.37 15.15
N ARG A 135 2.59 -15.90 15.12
CA ARG A 135 3.32 -16.25 16.34
C ARG A 135 3.61 -15.03 17.20
N ILE A 136 4.09 -13.93 16.61
CA ILE A 136 4.35 -12.71 17.37
C ILE A 136 3.06 -12.14 17.95
N LYS A 137 1.98 -12.08 17.19
CA LYS A 137 0.68 -11.57 17.64
C LYS A 137 0.09 -12.38 18.78
N SER A 138 0.30 -13.70 18.81
CA SER A 138 -0.16 -14.55 19.91
C SER A 138 0.46 -14.21 21.27
N TYR A 139 1.60 -13.50 21.28
CA TYR A 139 2.25 -13.01 22.51
C TYR A 139 2.01 -11.52 22.77
N LEU A 140 1.79 -10.72 21.71
CA LEU A 140 1.65 -9.27 21.85
C LEU A 140 0.23 -8.83 22.22
N ASP A 141 -0.79 -9.39 21.57
CA ASP A 141 -2.16 -8.91 21.70
C ASP A 141 -3.22 -10.04 21.71
N TYR A 142 -2.80 -11.30 21.65
CA TYR A 142 -3.68 -12.48 21.58
C TYR A 142 -4.67 -12.47 20.40
N GLY A 143 -4.55 -11.54 19.47
CA GLY A 143 -5.43 -11.32 18.34
C GLY A 143 -6.47 -10.22 18.56
N ALA A 144 -7.22 -9.92 17.50
CA ALA A 144 -8.30 -8.94 17.56
C ALA A 144 -9.51 -9.47 18.35
N PHE A 145 -10.24 -8.59 19.02
CA PHE A 145 -11.46 -8.93 19.75
C PHE A 145 -12.49 -9.62 18.84
N THR A 146 -12.99 -10.77 19.24
CA THR A 146 -13.82 -11.65 18.40
C THR A 146 -15.01 -10.93 17.72
N PRO A 147 -15.81 -10.11 18.42
CA PRO A 147 -16.89 -9.36 17.76
C PRO A 147 -16.40 -8.46 16.60
N VAL A 148 -15.20 -7.88 16.70
CA VAL A 148 -14.61 -7.09 15.63
C VAL A 148 -14.23 -7.99 14.45
N GLN A 149 -13.72 -9.18 14.70
CA GLN A 149 -13.44 -10.16 13.63
C GLN A 149 -14.73 -10.61 12.91
N VAL A 150 -15.81 -10.82 13.65
CA VAL A 150 -17.14 -11.16 13.09
C VAL A 150 -17.64 -10.00 12.22
N ALA A 151 -17.55 -8.77 12.70
CA ALA A 151 -17.93 -7.59 11.93
C ALA A 151 -17.08 -7.44 10.64
N ALA A 152 -15.77 -7.67 10.72
CA ALA A 152 -14.88 -7.67 9.55
C ALA A 152 -15.27 -8.77 8.54
N THR A 153 -15.61 -9.97 9.03
CA THR A 153 -16.07 -11.08 8.20
C THR A 153 -17.38 -10.73 7.50
N ALA A 154 -18.32 -10.10 8.21
CA ALA A 154 -19.57 -9.63 7.62
C ALA A 154 -19.34 -8.55 6.55
N ALA A 155 -18.43 -7.59 6.79
CA ALA A 155 -18.06 -6.57 5.81
C ALA A 155 -17.44 -7.17 4.54
N LEU A 156 -16.52 -8.12 4.68
CA LEU A 156 -15.83 -8.75 3.56
C LEU A 156 -16.71 -9.68 2.72
N ASN A 157 -17.68 -10.35 3.34
CA ASN A 157 -18.56 -11.32 2.66
C ASN A 157 -19.94 -10.76 2.31
N GLY A 158 -20.28 -9.59 2.81
CA GLY A 158 -21.55 -8.90 2.53
C GLY A 158 -21.56 -8.18 1.18
N PRO A 159 -22.66 -7.47 0.88
CA PRO A 159 -22.74 -6.60 -0.29
C PRO A 159 -21.62 -5.56 -0.28
N GLN A 160 -21.06 -5.28 -1.47
CA GLN A 160 -19.92 -4.36 -1.63
C GLN A 160 -20.35 -2.97 -2.12
N ASP A 161 -21.64 -2.70 -2.24
CA ASP A 161 -22.18 -1.42 -2.72
C ASP A 161 -21.65 -0.23 -1.91
N CYS A 162 -21.48 -0.41 -0.60
CA CYS A 162 -20.91 0.62 0.28
C CYS A 162 -19.47 1.02 -0.10
N VAL A 163 -18.68 0.11 -0.66
CA VAL A 163 -17.32 0.41 -1.11
C VAL A 163 -17.36 1.35 -2.31
N GLU A 164 -18.28 1.09 -3.25
CA GLU A 164 -18.49 1.95 -4.40
C GLU A 164 -19.07 3.32 -4.00
N GLU A 165 -20.02 3.35 -3.07
CA GLU A 165 -20.57 4.59 -2.51
C GLU A 165 -19.47 5.45 -1.88
N PHE A 166 -18.60 4.89 -1.06
CA PHE A 166 -17.47 5.63 -0.47
C PHE A 166 -16.48 6.11 -1.52
N ARG A 167 -16.16 5.27 -2.52
CA ARG A 167 -15.29 5.66 -3.62
C ARG A 167 -15.86 6.84 -4.40
N ASN A 168 -17.15 6.81 -4.72
CA ASN A 168 -17.84 7.90 -5.40
C ASN A 168 -17.85 9.19 -4.55
N LEU A 169 -18.13 9.09 -3.26
CA LEU A 169 -18.08 10.23 -2.34
C LEU A 169 -16.68 10.88 -2.30
N TYR A 170 -15.62 10.09 -2.23
CA TYR A 170 -14.25 10.62 -2.25
C TYR A 170 -13.88 11.21 -3.61
N ARG A 171 -14.37 10.64 -4.71
CA ARG A 171 -14.19 11.21 -6.04
C ARG A 171 -14.85 12.59 -6.16
N GLU A 172 -16.09 12.73 -5.73
CA GLU A 172 -16.79 14.01 -5.73
C GLU A 172 -16.04 15.06 -4.90
N ARG A 173 -15.56 14.68 -3.71
CA ARG A 173 -14.78 15.57 -2.84
C ARG A 173 -13.45 15.98 -3.48
N ARG A 174 -12.76 15.05 -4.13
CA ARG A 174 -11.56 15.32 -4.89
C ARG A 174 -11.83 16.36 -5.98
N ASP A 175 -12.84 16.11 -6.79
CA ASP A 175 -13.14 16.93 -7.96
C ASP A 175 -13.46 18.37 -7.53
N VAL A 176 -14.34 18.54 -6.53
CA VAL A 176 -14.67 19.86 -5.97
C VAL A 176 -13.45 20.56 -5.37
N PHE A 177 -12.58 19.81 -4.66
CA PHE A 177 -11.37 20.39 -4.07
C PHE A 177 -10.39 20.85 -5.14
N ILE A 178 -10.13 20.03 -6.16
CA ILE A 178 -9.17 20.35 -7.25
C ILE A 178 -9.68 21.53 -8.06
N GLU A 179 -10.98 21.58 -8.41
CA GLU A 179 -11.60 22.71 -9.11
C GLU A 179 -11.52 24.00 -8.29
N GLY A 180 -11.81 23.92 -7.00
CA GLY A 180 -11.74 25.07 -6.08
C GLY A 180 -10.32 25.59 -5.93
N ALA A 181 -9.32 24.70 -5.79
CA ALA A 181 -7.92 25.07 -5.70
C ALA A 181 -7.45 25.76 -6.99
N LEU A 182 -7.78 25.20 -8.15
CA LEU A 182 -7.43 25.78 -9.45
C LEU A 182 -8.08 27.18 -9.63
N SER A 183 -9.33 27.34 -9.23
CA SER A 183 -10.04 28.62 -9.27
C SER A 183 -9.39 29.68 -8.37
N ALA A 184 -8.73 29.25 -7.29
CA ALA A 184 -7.95 30.11 -6.39
C ALA A 184 -6.51 30.35 -6.87
N GLY A 185 -6.13 29.85 -8.06
CA GLY A 185 -4.77 29.98 -8.61
C GLY A 185 -3.76 28.99 -8.07
N TRP A 186 -4.23 27.90 -7.46
CA TRP A 186 -3.37 26.85 -6.90
C TRP A 186 -3.51 25.55 -7.69
N GLU A 187 -2.55 25.25 -8.52
CA GLU A 187 -2.49 23.99 -9.27
C GLU A 187 -2.03 22.85 -8.39
N ILE A 188 -2.93 21.91 -8.12
CA ILE A 188 -2.64 20.66 -7.40
C ILE A 188 -2.90 19.51 -8.36
N PRO A 189 -1.95 18.56 -8.52
CA PRO A 189 -2.20 17.36 -9.32
C PRO A 189 -3.41 16.59 -8.81
N SER A 190 -4.32 16.21 -9.71
CA SER A 190 -5.49 15.41 -9.34
C SER A 190 -5.05 14.01 -8.90
N PRO A 191 -5.32 13.60 -7.67
CA PRO A 191 -4.91 12.28 -7.19
C PRO A 191 -5.71 11.16 -7.90
N ALA A 192 -5.00 10.14 -8.35
CA ALA A 192 -5.61 8.95 -8.96
C ALA A 192 -6.23 7.99 -7.93
N ALA A 193 -5.80 8.09 -6.68
CA ALA A 193 -6.25 7.25 -5.57
C ALA A 193 -6.11 7.98 -4.24
N THR A 194 -6.54 7.35 -3.15
CA THR A 194 -6.50 7.81 -1.76
C THR A 194 -7.48 8.95 -1.46
N MET A 195 -7.37 9.54 -0.27
CA MET A 195 -8.15 10.69 0.18
C MET A 195 -7.28 11.94 0.39
N PHE A 196 -6.08 11.94 -0.20
CA PHE A 196 -5.10 13.01 -0.02
C PHE A 196 -4.88 13.77 -1.34
N ALA A 197 -4.68 15.07 -1.25
CA ALA A 197 -4.10 15.91 -2.27
C ALA A 197 -2.78 16.43 -1.73
N TRP A 198 -1.71 16.20 -2.47
CA TRP A 198 -0.33 16.47 -2.05
C TRP A 198 0.33 17.50 -2.94
#